data_0d6df3972522a0bfecd8ea41aad03d85
#
_entry.id   0d6df3972522a0bfecd8ea41aad03d85
#
_cell.length_a   1.000
_cell.length_b   1.000
_cell.length_c   1.000
_cell.angle_alpha   90.00
_cell.angle_beta   90.00
_cell.angle_gamma   90.00
#
_symmetry.space_group_name_H-M   'P 1'
#
loop_
_entity.id
_entity.type
_entity.pdbx_description
1 polymer ?
#
loop_
_entity_poly.entity_id
_entity_poly.type
_entity_poly.pdbx_seq_one_letter_code
_entity_poly.pdbx_strand_id
1 'polypeptide(L)'
;VEAIRLGAYEFIEKPFSKEKILNYVNRALESFNLKKEKDIIENKLFHSFELIGKSPEIIKVKKIIEKLSATDSRVLISGPTGSGKELVARKIHKNSSRYKEPFIIINSALLKEKTYEKELFGEEFEDGQISFGALERANKGTLLIDEVSEIPFQTQANVLRVLIDQKFKRLNGSKDISVNIRLISSTSKNLNELVKNNQFREDLFHRLNVMPIELNSLTTRTEDIPLLIDYFKGKLSEINGVQQPEIDIQNDNLYTYNWPG
;
A
#
# COMPACT_ATOMS: atom_id res chain seq x y z
N VAL A 1 -2.97 33.28 13.88
CA VAL A 1 -2.17 32.03 13.92
C VAL A 1 -2.84 30.97 14.80
N GLU A 2 -3.40 31.33 15.97
CA GLU A 2 -4.05 30.40 16.90
C GLU A 2 -5.37 29.83 16.34
N ALA A 3 -6.17 30.64 15.64
CA ALA A 3 -7.40 30.19 14.98
C ALA A 3 -7.18 29.10 13.93
N ILE A 4 -6.09 29.16 13.14
CA ILE A 4 -5.73 28.13 12.17
C ILE A 4 -5.35 26.82 12.87
N ARG A 5 -4.65 26.89 14.01
CA ARG A 5 -4.35 25.70 14.84
C ARG A 5 -5.61 25.05 15.41
N LEU A 6 -6.64 25.82 15.65
CA LEU A 6 -7.95 25.37 16.13
C LEU A 6 -8.89 24.91 15.01
N GLY A 7 -8.44 24.90 13.74
CA GLY A 7 -9.20 24.37 12.61
C GLY A 7 -9.87 25.42 11.73
N ALA A 8 -9.58 26.72 11.91
CA ALA A 8 -10.03 27.72 10.95
C ALA A 8 -9.29 27.56 9.62
N TYR A 9 -10.01 27.66 8.50
CA TYR A 9 -9.43 27.55 7.16
C TYR A 9 -8.48 28.70 6.86
N GLU A 10 -8.90 29.93 7.18
CA GLU A 10 -8.13 31.15 6.96
C GLU A 10 -8.61 32.26 7.93
N PHE A 11 -7.83 33.29 8.10
CA PHE A 11 -8.24 34.50 8.83
C PHE A 11 -8.22 35.72 7.89
N ILE A 12 -9.13 36.65 8.11
CA ILE A 12 -9.29 37.84 7.28
C ILE A 12 -9.15 39.09 8.16
N GLU A 13 -8.16 39.94 7.85
CA GLU A 13 -7.93 41.20 8.50
C GLU A 13 -8.90 42.29 8.01
N LYS A 14 -9.38 43.13 8.88
CA LYS A 14 -10.19 44.32 8.56
C LYS A 14 -9.30 45.48 8.09
N PRO A 15 -9.71 46.24 7.06
CA PRO A 15 -10.94 46.18 6.30
C PRO A 15 -10.89 45.08 5.23
N PHE A 16 -12.01 44.39 4.97
CA PHE A 16 -12.11 43.35 3.94
C PHE A 16 -13.12 43.71 2.87
N SER A 17 -12.81 43.36 1.61
CA SER A 17 -13.73 43.52 0.47
C SER A 17 -14.61 42.27 0.32
N LYS A 18 -15.79 42.46 -0.28
CA LYS A 18 -16.70 41.36 -0.62
C LYS A 18 -16.02 40.31 -1.52
N GLU A 19 -15.21 40.75 -2.46
CA GLU A 19 -14.47 39.88 -3.37
C GLU A 19 -13.46 38.98 -2.63
N LYS A 20 -12.75 39.56 -1.65
CA LYS A 20 -11.78 38.83 -0.84
C LYS A 20 -12.44 37.73 0.00
N ILE A 21 -13.59 38.05 0.60
CA ILE A 21 -14.39 37.05 1.37
C ILE A 21 -14.85 35.94 0.45
N LEU A 22 -15.43 36.27 -0.72
CA LEU A 22 -15.92 35.28 -1.67
C LEU A 22 -14.81 34.34 -2.16
N ASN A 23 -13.62 34.88 -2.43
CA ASN A 23 -12.46 34.07 -2.81
C ASN A 23 -12.06 33.07 -1.72
N TYR A 24 -12.00 33.50 -0.45
CA TYR A 24 -11.68 32.58 0.65
C TYR A 24 -12.76 31.53 0.88
N VAL A 25 -14.04 31.92 0.78
CA VAL A 25 -15.16 30.97 0.90
C VAL A 25 -15.13 29.95 -0.24
N ASN A 26 -14.89 30.38 -1.49
CA ASN A 26 -14.81 29.46 -2.61
C ASN A 26 -13.65 28.47 -2.48
N ARG A 27 -12.47 28.94 -2.07
CA ARG A 27 -11.31 28.06 -1.80
C ARG A 27 -11.58 27.06 -0.67
N ALA A 28 -12.23 27.52 0.40
CA ALA A 28 -12.61 26.66 1.52
C ALA A 28 -13.60 25.57 1.09
N LEU A 29 -14.61 25.93 0.29
CA LEU A 29 -15.59 25.00 -0.26
C LEU A 29 -14.94 24.00 -1.24
N GLU A 30 -14.05 24.47 -2.11
CA GLU A 30 -13.29 23.62 -3.04
C GLU A 30 -12.43 22.60 -2.27
N SER A 31 -11.68 23.06 -1.28
CA SER A 31 -10.87 22.21 -0.40
C SER A 31 -11.73 21.19 0.36
N PHE A 32 -12.90 21.60 0.86
CA PHE A 32 -13.84 20.72 1.54
C PHE A 32 -14.42 19.65 0.59
N ASN A 33 -14.81 20.04 -0.63
CA ASN A 33 -15.34 19.13 -1.63
C ASN A 33 -14.29 18.11 -2.07
N LEU A 34 -13.06 18.54 -2.34
CA LEU A 34 -11.94 17.64 -2.66
C LEU A 34 -11.66 16.65 -1.53
N LYS A 35 -11.70 17.10 -0.28
CA LYS A 35 -11.54 16.22 0.87
C LYS A 35 -12.70 15.22 0.96
N LYS A 36 -13.94 15.66 0.76
CA LYS A 36 -15.11 14.80 0.77
C LYS A 36 -15.09 13.77 -0.37
N GLU A 37 -14.70 14.19 -1.58
CA GLU A 37 -14.54 13.27 -2.72
C GLU A 37 -13.44 12.24 -2.45
N LYS A 38 -12.31 12.67 -1.90
CA LYS A 38 -11.24 11.77 -1.46
C LYS A 38 -11.76 10.76 -0.43
N ASP A 39 -12.48 11.20 0.60
CA ASP A 39 -13.04 10.34 1.65
C ASP A 39 -14.07 9.33 1.06
N ILE A 40 -14.88 9.76 0.06
CA ILE A 40 -15.82 8.87 -0.63
C ILE A 40 -15.08 7.83 -1.47
N ILE A 41 -14.06 8.25 -2.22
CA ILE A 41 -13.24 7.34 -3.02
C ILE A 41 -12.48 6.37 -2.12
N GLU A 42 -11.86 6.87 -1.05
CA GLU A 42 -11.20 6.03 -0.05
C GLU A 42 -12.17 5.04 0.59
N ASN A 43 -13.35 5.47 1.01
CA ASN A 43 -14.35 4.57 1.59
C ASN A 43 -14.85 3.52 0.57
N LYS A 44 -15.09 3.89 -0.68
CA LYS A 44 -15.45 2.93 -1.73
C LYS A 44 -14.32 1.92 -1.99
N LEU A 45 -13.09 2.38 -2.02
CA LEU A 45 -11.91 1.52 -2.13
C LEU A 45 -11.74 0.64 -0.87
N PHE A 46 -11.94 1.20 0.33
CA PHE A 46 -11.75 0.49 1.60
C PHE A 46 -12.82 -0.58 1.88
N HIS A 47 -14.07 -0.39 1.48
CA HIS A 47 -15.08 -1.45 1.53
C HIS A 47 -14.79 -2.58 0.54
N SER A 48 -13.94 -2.32 -0.46
CA SER A 48 -13.53 -3.34 -1.43
C SER A 48 -12.42 -4.29 -0.94
N PHE A 49 -11.83 -4.04 0.23
CA PHE A 49 -10.66 -4.79 0.73
C PHE A 49 -10.97 -5.65 1.97
N GLU A 50 -11.99 -6.50 1.89
CA GLU A 50 -12.23 -7.50 2.93
C GLU A 50 -11.41 -8.77 2.65
N LEU A 51 -10.70 -9.24 3.67
CA LEU A 51 -10.03 -10.55 3.61
C LEU A 51 -11.08 -11.64 3.87
N ILE A 52 -11.66 -12.14 2.78
CA ILE A 52 -12.72 -13.15 2.79
C ILE A 52 -12.09 -14.54 2.99
N GLY A 53 -12.69 -15.35 3.82
CA GLY A 53 -12.30 -16.72 4.05
C GLY A 53 -12.53 -17.17 5.50
N LYS A 54 -12.72 -18.49 5.64
CA LYS A 54 -12.91 -19.23 6.89
C LYS A 54 -11.90 -20.35 7.05
N SER A 55 -11.02 -20.57 6.08
CA SER A 55 -9.98 -21.57 6.19
C SER A 55 -9.07 -21.29 7.39
N PRO A 56 -8.46 -22.33 8.00
CA PRO A 56 -7.55 -22.18 9.13
C PRO A 56 -6.40 -21.21 8.83
N GLU A 57 -5.89 -21.22 7.59
CA GLU A 57 -4.83 -20.33 7.11
C GLU A 57 -5.28 -18.86 7.14
N ILE A 58 -6.45 -18.55 6.60
CA ILE A 58 -6.97 -17.18 6.58
C ILE A 58 -7.31 -16.69 7.98
N ILE A 59 -7.85 -17.57 8.85
CA ILE A 59 -8.07 -17.22 10.25
C ILE A 59 -6.76 -16.90 10.97
N LYS A 60 -5.70 -17.70 10.72
CA LYS A 60 -4.35 -17.44 11.25
C LYS A 60 -3.82 -16.09 10.76
N VAL A 61 -3.94 -15.81 9.45
CA VAL A 61 -3.53 -14.53 8.86
C VAL A 61 -4.28 -13.36 9.49
N LYS A 62 -5.60 -13.44 9.66
CA LYS A 62 -6.41 -12.41 10.33
C LYS A 62 -5.88 -12.10 11.75
N LYS A 63 -5.60 -13.14 12.55
CA LYS A 63 -5.02 -12.97 13.89
C LYS A 63 -3.62 -12.34 13.88
N ILE A 64 -2.79 -12.68 12.89
CA ILE A 64 -1.47 -12.07 12.73
C ILE A 64 -1.62 -10.59 12.36
N ILE A 65 -2.52 -10.24 11.43
CA ILE A 65 -2.81 -8.85 11.04
C ILE A 65 -3.19 -8.02 12.27
N GLU A 66 -4.09 -8.51 13.13
CA GLU A 66 -4.51 -7.81 14.35
C GLU A 66 -3.31 -7.49 15.25
N LYS A 67 -2.44 -8.48 15.50
CA LYS A 67 -1.24 -8.28 16.32
C LYS A 67 -0.25 -7.30 15.70
N LEU A 68 -0.01 -7.42 14.40
CA LEU A 68 0.96 -6.58 13.69
C LEU A 68 0.48 -5.14 13.51
N SER A 69 -0.82 -4.94 13.45
CA SER A 69 -1.41 -3.62 13.29
C SER A 69 -1.10 -2.69 14.46
N ALA A 70 -0.91 -3.24 15.65
CA ALA A 70 -0.53 -2.48 16.85
C ALA A 70 0.97 -2.10 16.91
N THR A 71 1.79 -2.55 15.96
CA THR A 71 3.24 -2.33 15.94
C THR A 71 3.70 -1.66 14.66
N ASP A 72 4.88 -1.02 14.69
CA ASP A 72 5.55 -0.50 13.49
C ASP A 72 6.55 -1.51 12.88
N SER A 73 6.44 -2.79 13.26
CA SER A 73 7.31 -3.84 12.74
C SER A 73 7.21 -3.96 11.23
N ARG A 74 8.34 -4.25 10.59
CA ARG A 74 8.39 -4.57 9.17
C ARG A 74 7.74 -5.92 8.92
N VAL A 75 7.01 -6.02 7.82
CA VAL A 75 6.28 -7.22 7.44
C VAL A 75 6.71 -7.67 6.06
N LEU A 76 7.01 -8.95 5.90
CA LEU A 76 7.22 -9.59 4.61
C LEU A 76 6.06 -10.54 4.34
N ILE A 77 5.33 -10.27 3.26
CA ILE A 77 4.19 -11.09 2.84
C ILE A 77 4.62 -11.92 1.62
N SER A 78 4.68 -13.23 1.79
CA SER A 78 5.00 -14.17 0.71
C SER A 78 3.76 -14.93 0.26
N GLY A 79 3.72 -15.31 -1.02
CA GLY A 79 2.63 -16.11 -1.58
C GLY A 79 2.48 -15.92 -3.08
N PRO A 80 1.80 -16.83 -3.77
CA PRO A 80 1.63 -16.77 -5.21
C PRO A 80 0.93 -15.48 -5.65
N THR A 81 1.07 -15.14 -6.94
CA THR A 81 0.33 -14.04 -7.56
C THR A 81 -1.17 -14.24 -7.35
N GLY A 82 -1.93 -13.17 -7.11
CA GLY A 82 -3.37 -13.25 -6.84
C GLY A 82 -3.77 -13.76 -5.44
N SER A 83 -2.83 -14.18 -4.58
CA SER A 83 -3.16 -14.69 -3.23
C SER A 83 -3.74 -13.66 -2.26
N GLY A 84 -3.66 -12.36 -2.59
CA GLY A 84 -4.18 -11.27 -1.76
C GLY A 84 -3.11 -10.54 -0.93
N LYS A 85 -1.83 -10.58 -1.33
CA LYS A 85 -0.72 -9.93 -0.61
C LYS A 85 -0.96 -8.44 -0.36
N GLU A 86 -1.38 -7.70 -1.40
CA GLU A 86 -1.71 -6.27 -1.26
C GLU A 86 -2.88 -6.04 -0.31
N LEU A 87 -3.90 -6.89 -0.36
CA LEU A 87 -5.06 -6.82 0.53
C LEU A 87 -4.66 -6.93 2.00
N VAL A 88 -3.75 -7.87 2.32
CA VAL A 88 -3.19 -8.04 3.67
C VAL A 88 -2.42 -6.79 4.09
N ALA A 89 -1.56 -6.23 3.21
CA ALA A 89 -0.81 -5.01 3.50
C ALA A 89 -1.73 -3.81 3.79
N ARG A 90 -2.77 -3.61 2.99
CA ARG A 90 -3.79 -2.57 3.21
C ARG A 90 -4.53 -2.77 4.53
N LYS A 91 -4.86 -4.01 4.89
CA LYS A 91 -5.54 -4.33 6.15
C LYS A 91 -4.66 -4.04 7.37
N ILE A 92 -3.35 -4.35 7.28
CA ILE A 92 -2.37 -4.02 8.32
C ILE A 92 -2.29 -2.49 8.50
N HIS A 93 -2.20 -1.73 7.40
CA HIS A 93 -2.15 -0.27 7.47
C HIS A 93 -3.45 0.30 8.07
N LYS A 94 -4.62 -0.12 7.57
CA LYS A 94 -5.93 0.36 8.03
C LYS A 94 -6.15 0.16 9.53
N ASN A 95 -5.65 -0.94 10.08
CA ASN A 95 -5.81 -1.27 11.50
C ASN A 95 -4.68 -0.69 12.37
N SER A 96 -3.70 0.02 11.79
CA SER A 96 -2.55 0.57 12.52
C SER A 96 -2.81 1.98 13.04
N SER A 97 -1.89 2.48 13.89
CA SER A 97 -1.87 3.87 14.33
C SER A 97 -1.71 4.87 13.17
N ARG A 98 -1.20 4.40 12.02
CA ARG A 98 -0.95 5.20 10.81
C ARG A 98 -2.11 5.19 9.80
N TYR A 99 -3.31 4.74 10.18
CA TYR A 99 -4.44 4.53 9.27
C TYR A 99 -4.93 5.79 8.53
N LYS A 100 -4.63 6.98 9.06
CA LYS A 100 -4.94 8.29 8.46
C LYS A 100 -3.81 8.84 7.60
N GLU A 101 -2.63 8.25 7.71
CA GLU A 101 -1.44 8.68 7.00
C GLU A 101 -1.36 8.02 5.61
N PRO A 102 -0.49 8.49 4.71
CA PRO A 102 -0.39 7.94 3.37
C PRO A 102 -0.07 6.44 3.34
N PHE A 103 -0.74 5.71 2.43
CA PHE A 103 -0.39 4.35 2.05
C PHE A 103 0.08 4.37 0.59
N ILE A 104 1.38 4.28 0.41
CA ILE A 104 2.01 4.37 -0.92
C ILE A 104 2.44 2.97 -1.35
N ILE A 105 2.19 2.63 -2.60
CA ILE A 105 2.58 1.36 -3.21
C ILE A 105 3.59 1.65 -4.31
N ILE A 106 4.68 0.89 -4.32
CA ILE A 106 5.61 0.77 -5.43
C ILE A 106 5.65 -0.69 -5.86
N ASN A 107 5.29 -0.96 -7.12
CA ASN A 107 5.36 -2.31 -7.66
C ASN A 107 6.66 -2.47 -8.46
N SER A 108 7.59 -3.27 -7.91
CA SER A 108 8.93 -3.43 -8.48
C SER A 108 8.92 -4.17 -9.81
N ALA A 109 7.93 -5.05 -10.05
CA ALA A 109 7.82 -5.80 -11.29
C ALA A 109 7.39 -4.95 -12.50
N LEU A 110 6.75 -3.80 -12.26
CA LEU A 110 6.27 -2.90 -13.31
C LEU A 110 7.29 -1.84 -13.72
N LEU A 111 8.35 -1.66 -12.92
CA LEU A 111 9.33 -0.60 -13.11
C LEU A 111 10.59 -1.12 -13.80
N LYS A 112 11.05 -0.37 -14.80
CA LYS A 112 12.36 -0.63 -15.41
C LYS A 112 13.46 -0.19 -14.44
N GLU A 113 14.61 -0.85 -14.46
CA GLU A 113 15.75 -0.59 -13.59
C GLU A 113 16.10 0.91 -13.51
N LYS A 114 16.21 1.60 -14.66
CA LYS A 114 16.54 3.04 -14.71
C LYS A 114 15.48 3.96 -14.10
N THR A 115 14.23 3.54 -14.03
CA THR A 115 13.12 4.34 -13.48
C THR A 115 12.81 3.98 -12.03
N TYR A 116 13.29 2.82 -11.56
CA TYR A 116 13.02 2.33 -10.22
C TYR A 116 13.55 3.28 -9.13
N GLU A 117 14.82 3.68 -9.25
CA GLU A 117 15.43 4.60 -8.27
C GLU A 117 14.75 5.97 -8.27
N LYS A 118 14.40 6.49 -9.45
CA LYS A 118 13.68 7.76 -9.57
C LYS A 118 12.30 7.68 -8.90
N GLU A 119 11.55 6.62 -9.13
CA GLU A 119 10.24 6.44 -8.51
C GLU A 119 10.32 6.24 -7.00
N LEU A 120 11.37 5.57 -6.52
CA LEU A 120 11.56 5.30 -5.09
C LEU A 120 12.12 6.52 -4.33
N PHE A 121 13.22 7.10 -4.82
CA PHE A 121 13.98 8.14 -4.12
C PHE A 121 13.60 9.57 -4.57
N GLY A 122 13.00 9.73 -5.75
CA GLY A 122 12.79 11.04 -6.36
C GLY A 122 14.04 11.59 -7.04
N GLU A 123 13.91 12.76 -7.62
CA GLU A 123 14.97 13.40 -8.41
C GLU A 123 14.97 14.92 -8.22
N GLU A 124 16.14 15.52 -8.19
CA GLU A 124 16.34 16.96 -8.26
C GLU A 124 16.84 17.33 -9.66
N PHE A 125 16.13 18.24 -10.35
CA PHE A 125 16.49 18.70 -11.68
C PHE A 125 17.40 19.93 -11.62
N GLU A 126 18.18 20.15 -12.67
CA GLU A 126 19.11 21.30 -12.78
C GLU A 126 18.39 22.67 -12.69
N ASP A 127 17.14 22.74 -13.10
CA ASP A 127 16.29 23.93 -13.00
C ASP A 127 15.72 24.18 -11.59
N GLY A 128 16.08 23.35 -10.61
CA GLY A 128 15.60 23.40 -9.23
C GLY A 128 14.24 22.76 -9.02
N GLN A 129 13.61 22.17 -10.03
CA GLN A 129 12.40 21.38 -9.85
C GLN A 129 12.69 20.09 -9.08
N ILE A 130 11.71 19.60 -8.33
CA ILE A 130 11.82 18.40 -7.51
C ILE A 130 10.70 17.43 -7.87
N SER A 131 11.08 16.20 -8.18
CA SER A 131 10.15 15.07 -8.27
C SER A 131 10.23 14.25 -6.98
N PHE A 132 9.15 14.22 -6.20
CA PHE A 132 9.09 13.46 -4.94
C PHE A 132 8.97 11.97 -5.21
N GLY A 133 9.86 11.17 -4.59
CA GLY A 133 9.81 9.73 -4.64
C GLY A 133 8.80 9.10 -3.70
N ALA A 134 8.58 7.79 -3.83
CA ALA A 134 7.66 7.03 -3.00
C ALA A 134 8.01 7.10 -1.50
N LEU A 135 9.30 7.16 -1.15
CA LEU A 135 9.76 7.32 0.23
C LEU A 135 9.28 8.63 0.87
N GLU A 136 9.36 9.74 0.15
CA GLU A 136 8.87 11.03 0.67
C GLU A 136 7.35 11.06 0.74
N ARG A 137 6.68 10.56 -0.30
CA ARG A 137 5.20 10.48 -0.34
C ARG A 137 4.64 9.61 0.78
N ALA A 138 5.39 8.58 1.22
CA ALA A 138 5.00 7.69 2.31
C ALA A 138 5.40 8.20 3.70
N ASN A 139 6.00 9.38 3.81
CA ASN A 139 6.48 9.90 5.10
C ASN A 139 5.34 9.97 6.15
N LYS A 140 5.63 9.51 7.37
CA LYS A 140 4.70 9.27 8.49
C LYS A 140 3.70 8.12 8.27
N GLY A 141 3.57 7.63 7.05
CA GLY A 141 2.64 6.58 6.62
C GLY A 141 3.28 5.21 6.48
N THR A 142 2.78 4.47 5.50
CA THR A 142 3.22 3.11 5.18
C THR A 142 3.61 3.04 3.70
N LEU A 143 4.78 2.45 3.43
CA LEU A 143 5.23 2.11 2.09
C LEU A 143 5.07 0.59 1.88
N LEU A 144 4.33 0.19 0.87
CA LEU A 144 4.33 -1.18 0.36
C LEU A 144 5.28 -1.27 -0.84
N ILE A 145 6.33 -2.09 -0.73
CA ILE A 145 7.12 -2.52 -1.87
C ILE A 145 6.59 -3.88 -2.32
N ASP A 146 5.81 -3.86 -3.40
CA ASP A 146 5.24 -5.07 -3.98
C ASP A 146 6.24 -5.72 -4.94
N GLU A 147 6.31 -7.05 -4.89
CA GLU A 147 7.30 -7.88 -5.60
C GLU A 147 8.73 -7.42 -5.34
N VAL A 148 9.12 -7.39 -4.06
CA VAL A 148 10.45 -6.95 -3.60
C VAL A 148 11.60 -7.75 -4.22
N SER A 149 11.33 -8.97 -4.69
CA SER A 149 12.27 -9.81 -5.44
C SER A 149 12.74 -9.19 -6.76
N GLU A 150 11.97 -8.24 -7.31
CA GLU A 150 12.26 -7.56 -8.58
C GLU A 150 13.06 -6.26 -8.40
N ILE A 151 13.43 -5.90 -7.16
CA ILE A 151 14.29 -4.73 -6.94
C ILE A 151 15.64 -4.97 -7.63
N PRO A 152 16.10 -4.04 -8.49
CA PRO A 152 17.41 -4.16 -9.13
C PRO A 152 18.51 -4.36 -8.10
N PHE A 153 19.41 -5.32 -8.34
CA PHE A 153 20.42 -5.74 -7.36
C PHE A 153 21.27 -4.56 -6.82
N GLN A 154 21.62 -3.63 -7.70
CA GLN A 154 22.39 -2.42 -7.33
C GLN A 154 21.59 -1.51 -6.38
N THR A 155 20.28 -1.39 -6.56
CA THR A 155 19.42 -0.55 -5.74
C THR A 155 19.14 -1.17 -4.37
N GLN A 156 19.26 -2.49 -4.22
CA GLN A 156 19.01 -3.16 -2.94
C GLN A 156 19.86 -2.62 -1.79
N ALA A 157 21.10 -2.20 -2.07
CA ALA A 157 21.97 -1.58 -1.06
C ALA A 157 21.43 -0.22 -0.58
N ASN A 158 20.89 0.59 -1.50
CA ASN A 158 20.28 1.88 -1.17
C ASN A 158 19.00 1.71 -0.36
N VAL A 159 18.18 0.72 -0.73
CA VAL A 159 16.97 0.35 0.04
C VAL A 159 17.34 -0.06 1.46
N LEU A 160 18.34 -0.93 1.62
CA LEU A 160 18.82 -1.35 2.95
C LEU A 160 19.24 -0.16 3.81
N ARG A 161 20.00 0.78 3.23
CA ARG A 161 20.44 1.99 3.93
C ARG A 161 19.27 2.82 4.45
N VAL A 162 18.23 3.01 3.63
CA VAL A 162 17.01 3.72 4.07
C VAL A 162 16.31 2.98 5.23
N LEU A 163 16.30 1.65 5.20
CA LEU A 163 15.69 0.85 6.27
C LEU A 163 16.44 0.94 7.60
N ILE A 164 17.73 1.24 7.55
CA ILE A 164 18.56 1.39 8.75
C ILE A 164 18.49 2.83 9.27
N ASP A 165 18.74 3.79 8.40
CA ASP A 165 18.99 5.18 8.78
C ASP A 165 17.74 6.05 8.76
N GLN A 166 16.68 5.61 8.09
CA GLN A 166 15.48 6.40 7.77
C GLN A 166 15.85 7.74 7.09
N LYS A 167 16.92 7.70 6.29
CA LYS A 167 17.46 8.83 5.53
C LYS A 167 17.93 8.39 4.16
N PHE A 168 17.80 9.28 3.19
CA PHE A 168 18.29 9.07 1.83
C PHE A 168 18.54 10.41 1.13
N LYS A 169 19.07 10.35 -0.09
CA LYS A 169 19.20 11.51 -0.99
C LYS A 169 18.39 11.23 -2.25
N ARG A 170 17.81 12.26 -2.81
CA ARG A 170 17.22 12.16 -4.17
C ARG A 170 18.31 11.94 -5.20
N LEU A 171 17.95 11.41 -6.34
CA LEU A 171 18.87 11.36 -7.47
C LEU A 171 19.28 12.79 -7.84
N ASN A 172 20.53 12.96 -8.15
CA ASN A 172 21.18 14.26 -8.44
C ASN A 172 21.14 15.27 -7.27
N GLY A 173 20.54 14.90 -6.11
CA GLY A 173 20.46 15.74 -4.93
C GLY A 173 21.62 15.52 -3.96
N SER A 174 22.01 16.57 -3.22
CA SER A 174 23.05 16.51 -2.18
C SER A 174 22.47 16.44 -0.76
N LYS A 175 21.24 16.87 -0.57
CA LYS A 175 20.60 17.02 0.74
C LYS A 175 20.10 15.69 1.29
N ASP A 176 20.41 15.40 2.55
CA ASP A 176 19.84 14.28 3.28
C ASP A 176 18.38 14.56 3.65
N ILE A 177 17.50 13.64 3.30
CA ILE A 177 16.07 13.68 3.57
C ILE A 177 15.76 12.62 4.61
N SER A 178 15.17 13.05 5.74
CA SER A 178 14.74 12.15 6.80
C SER A 178 13.27 11.81 6.61
N VAL A 179 12.92 10.54 6.76
CA VAL A 179 11.55 10.03 6.67
C VAL A 179 11.26 9.12 7.86
N ASN A 180 10.00 9.02 8.22
CA ASN A 180 9.51 8.05 9.19
C ASN A 180 8.46 7.18 8.50
N ILE A 181 8.88 6.04 7.98
CA ILE A 181 8.01 5.13 7.23
C ILE A 181 7.91 3.78 7.92
N ARG A 182 6.71 3.21 7.91
CA ARG A 182 6.51 1.79 8.14
C ARG A 182 6.64 1.06 6.82
N LEU A 183 7.53 0.07 6.73
CA LEU A 183 7.68 -0.73 5.53
C LEU A 183 6.90 -2.03 5.62
N ILE A 184 6.14 -2.33 4.58
CA ILE A 184 5.60 -3.66 4.26
C ILE A 184 6.17 -4.06 2.90
N SER A 185 6.57 -5.29 2.74
CA SER A 185 7.07 -5.85 1.48
C SER A 185 6.31 -7.11 1.12
N SER A 186 6.16 -7.36 -0.18
CA SER A 186 5.54 -8.59 -0.69
C SER A 186 6.41 -9.24 -1.75
N THR A 187 6.26 -10.55 -1.91
CA THR A 187 6.96 -11.32 -2.95
C THR A 187 6.19 -12.56 -3.33
N SER A 188 6.24 -12.91 -4.62
CA SER A 188 5.78 -14.20 -5.14
C SER A 188 6.91 -15.23 -5.27
N LYS A 189 8.18 -14.78 -5.19
CA LYS A 189 9.37 -15.62 -5.32
C LYS A 189 9.95 -16.02 -3.96
N ASN A 190 10.66 -17.12 -3.93
CA ASN A 190 11.40 -17.56 -2.75
C ASN A 190 12.70 -16.73 -2.61
N LEU A 191 12.70 -15.76 -1.68
CA LEU A 191 13.86 -14.91 -1.45
C LEU A 191 15.09 -15.68 -0.97
N ASN A 192 14.93 -16.80 -0.23
CA ASN A 192 16.08 -17.62 0.19
C ASN A 192 16.82 -18.23 -1.00
N GLU A 193 16.09 -18.63 -2.04
CA GLU A 193 16.69 -19.14 -3.29
C GLU A 193 17.41 -18.01 -4.03
N LEU A 194 16.82 -16.82 -4.11
CA LEU A 194 17.45 -15.67 -4.74
C LEU A 194 18.74 -15.22 -4.00
N VAL A 195 18.75 -15.32 -2.68
CA VAL A 195 19.97 -15.06 -1.86
C VAL A 195 21.06 -16.08 -2.21
N LYS A 196 20.74 -17.38 -2.23
CA LYS A 196 21.69 -18.45 -2.61
C LYS A 196 22.28 -18.25 -4.02
N ASN A 197 21.47 -17.71 -4.93
CA ASN A 197 21.86 -17.44 -6.31
C ASN A 197 22.54 -16.07 -6.52
N ASN A 198 22.81 -15.33 -5.45
CA ASN A 198 23.37 -13.96 -5.50
C ASN A 198 22.52 -12.96 -6.30
N GLN A 199 21.20 -13.18 -6.39
CA GLN A 199 20.24 -12.30 -7.03
C GLN A 199 19.54 -11.36 -6.04
N PHE A 200 19.62 -11.68 -4.76
CA PHE A 200 19.09 -10.87 -3.66
C PHE A 200 20.12 -10.81 -2.52
N ARG A 201 20.26 -9.63 -1.90
CA ARG A 201 21.22 -9.45 -0.80
C ARG A 201 20.72 -10.09 0.48
N GLU A 202 21.53 -10.86 1.15
CA GLU A 202 21.21 -11.52 2.41
C GLU A 202 20.92 -10.52 3.54
N ASP A 203 21.69 -9.43 3.62
CA ASP A 203 21.51 -8.38 4.62
C ASP A 203 20.14 -7.65 4.47
N LEU A 204 19.71 -7.39 3.24
CA LEU A 204 18.40 -6.85 2.94
C LEU A 204 17.30 -7.86 3.29
N PHE A 205 17.47 -9.13 2.91
CA PHE A 205 16.50 -10.18 3.23
C PHE A 205 16.22 -10.24 4.74
N HIS A 206 17.26 -10.32 5.58
CA HIS A 206 17.08 -10.34 7.03
C HIS A 206 16.43 -9.08 7.58
N ARG A 207 16.65 -7.95 6.93
CA ARG A 207 16.05 -6.67 7.34
C ARG A 207 14.57 -6.54 6.96
N LEU A 208 14.14 -7.20 5.89
CA LEU A 208 12.74 -7.26 5.46
C LEU A 208 11.96 -8.35 6.20
N ASN A 209 12.56 -9.51 6.42
CA ASN A 209 11.94 -10.70 6.99
C ASN A 209 11.88 -10.68 8.52
N VAL A 210 11.35 -9.60 9.09
CA VAL A 210 11.19 -9.46 10.55
C VAL A 210 9.92 -10.17 11.01
N MET A 211 8.81 -9.92 10.34
CA MET A 211 7.51 -10.54 10.62
C MET A 211 6.97 -11.17 9.32
N PRO A 212 7.23 -12.46 9.08
CA PRO A 212 6.74 -13.13 7.89
C PRO A 212 5.24 -13.45 7.98
N ILE A 213 4.54 -13.23 6.86
CA ILE A 213 3.18 -13.72 6.61
C ILE A 213 3.22 -14.52 5.32
N GLU A 214 2.78 -15.75 5.35
CA GLU A 214 2.67 -16.62 4.19
C GLU A 214 1.21 -16.77 3.79
N LEU A 215 0.92 -16.53 2.52
CA LEU A 215 -0.39 -16.71 1.91
C LEU A 215 -0.34 -17.88 0.93
N ASN A 216 -1.21 -18.84 1.17
CA ASN A 216 -1.33 -20.00 0.31
C ASN A 216 -2.20 -19.71 -0.93
N SER A 217 -2.01 -20.52 -1.97
CA SER A 217 -2.90 -20.54 -3.15
C SER A 217 -4.34 -20.86 -2.75
N LEU A 218 -5.30 -20.41 -3.54
CA LEU A 218 -6.71 -20.76 -3.35
C LEU A 218 -6.97 -22.26 -3.52
N THR A 219 -6.12 -22.96 -4.28
CA THR A 219 -6.17 -24.42 -4.45
C THR A 219 -5.99 -25.21 -3.14
N THR A 220 -5.28 -24.65 -2.15
CA THR A 220 -5.07 -25.30 -0.84
C THR A 220 -6.06 -24.86 0.22
N ARG A 221 -6.92 -23.88 -0.09
CA ARG A 221 -7.96 -23.33 0.79
C ARG A 221 -9.32 -23.31 0.11
N THR A 222 -9.68 -24.42 -0.46
CA THR A 222 -10.92 -24.58 -1.25
C THR A 222 -12.20 -24.25 -0.47
N GLU A 223 -12.17 -24.36 0.87
CA GLU A 223 -13.26 -23.94 1.76
C GLU A 223 -13.64 -22.45 1.64
N ASP A 224 -12.73 -21.62 1.13
CA ASP A 224 -12.95 -20.19 0.95
C ASP A 224 -13.63 -19.86 -0.38
N ILE A 225 -13.64 -20.78 -1.35
CA ILE A 225 -14.18 -20.57 -2.70
C ILE A 225 -15.65 -20.13 -2.67
N PRO A 226 -16.58 -20.82 -1.97
CA PRO A 226 -17.97 -20.40 -1.93
C PRO A 226 -18.14 -18.97 -1.39
N LEU A 227 -17.41 -18.62 -0.33
CA LEU A 227 -17.48 -17.29 0.29
C LEU A 227 -16.95 -16.20 -0.65
N LEU A 228 -15.88 -16.48 -1.39
CA LEU A 228 -15.35 -15.56 -2.39
C LEU A 228 -16.35 -15.37 -3.55
N ILE A 229 -16.99 -16.44 -4.03
CA ILE A 229 -18.01 -16.37 -5.08
C ILE A 229 -19.14 -15.47 -4.62
N ASP A 230 -19.71 -15.70 -3.44
CA ASP A 230 -20.85 -14.92 -2.92
C ASP A 230 -20.48 -13.44 -2.76
N TYR A 231 -19.27 -13.17 -2.24
CA TYR A 231 -18.76 -11.81 -2.10
C TYR A 231 -18.64 -11.10 -3.45
N PHE A 232 -18.01 -11.74 -4.45
CA PHE A 232 -17.81 -11.14 -5.76
C PHE A 232 -19.12 -11.02 -6.55
N LYS A 233 -20.06 -11.96 -6.42
CA LYS A 233 -21.42 -11.82 -6.98
C LYS A 233 -22.12 -10.56 -6.47
N GLY A 234 -22.11 -10.35 -5.15
CA GLY A 234 -22.69 -9.15 -4.55
C GLY A 234 -22.04 -7.87 -5.07
N LYS A 235 -20.70 -7.85 -5.10
CA LYS A 235 -19.94 -6.70 -5.57
C LYS A 235 -20.18 -6.35 -7.04
N LEU A 236 -20.19 -7.36 -7.91
CA LEU A 236 -20.45 -7.16 -9.34
C LEU A 236 -21.88 -6.63 -9.58
N SER A 237 -22.85 -7.13 -8.81
CA SER A 237 -24.22 -6.65 -8.86
C SER A 237 -24.33 -5.18 -8.45
N GLU A 238 -23.66 -4.78 -7.37
CA GLU A 238 -23.63 -3.38 -6.90
C GLU A 238 -22.97 -2.44 -7.91
N ILE A 239 -21.82 -2.84 -8.49
CA ILE A 239 -21.06 -1.99 -9.41
C ILE A 239 -21.78 -1.82 -10.75
N ASN A 240 -22.34 -2.91 -11.28
CA ASN A 240 -22.93 -2.92 -12.63
C ASN A 240 -24.43 -2.66 -12.63
N GLY A 241 -25.09 -2.62 -11.46
CA GLY A 241 -26.54 -2.45 -11.36
C GLY A 241 -27.33 -3.62 -11.98
N VAL A 242 -26.73 -4.80 -12.04
CA VAL A 242 -27.32 -6.01 -12.65
C VAL A 242 -27.71 -7.03 -11.60
N GLN A 243 -28.65 -7.91 -11.94
CA GLN A 243 -29.02 -9.01 -11.07
C GLN A 243 -27.83 -9.94 -10.81
N GLN A 244 -27.72 -10.47 -9.59
CA GLN A 244 -26.62 -11.39 -9.26
C GLN A 244 -26.66 -12.63 -10.14
N PRO A 245 -25.52 -13.01 -10.75
CA PRO A 245 -25.45 -14.22 -11.56
C PRO A 245 -25.66 -15.47 -10.69
N GLU A 246 -26.38 -16.44 -11.21
CA GLU A 246 -26.46 -17.77 -10.60
C GLU A 246 -25.17 -18.54 -10.96
N ILE A 247 -24.49 -19.04 -9.95
CA ILE A 247 -23.28 -19.85 -10.09
C ILE A 247 -23.50 -21.13 -9.31
N ASP A 248 -23.35 -22.26 -9.99
CA ASP A 248 -23.41 -23.57 -9.36
C ASP A 248 -22.14 -23.81 -8.54
N ILE A 249 -22.27 -23.63 -7.22
CA ILE A 249 -21.18 -23.79 -6.25
C ILE A 249 -20.77 -25.27 -6.10
N GLN A 250 -21.65 -26.22 -6.50
CA GLN A 250 -21.37 -27.66 -6.42
C GLN A 250 -20.56 -28.18 -7.63
N ASN A 251 -20.27 -27.31 -8.59
CA ASN A 251 -19.49 -27.70 -9.76
C ASN A 251 -18.04 -28.04 -9.37
N ASP A 252 -17.65 -29.30 -9.52
CA ASP A 252 -16.32 -29.82 -9.19
C ASP A 252 -15.17 -29.06 -9.89
N ASN A 253 -15.43 -28.49 -11.05
CA ASN A 253 -14.44 -27.69 -11.77
C ASN A 253 -13.95 -26.48 -10.98
N LEU A 254 -14.78 -25.92 -10.09
CA LEU A 254 -14.37 -24.80 -9.24
C LEU A 254 -13.27 -25.20 -8.24
N TYR A 255 -13.28 -26.44 -7.78
CA TYR A 255 -12.36 -26.96 -6.76
C TYR A 255 -11.09 -27.59 -7.36
N THR A 256 -11.14 -27.97 -8.63
CA THR A 256 -10.01 -28.53 -9.37
C THR A 256 -9.25 -27.51 -10.20
N TYR A 257 -9.80 -26.30 -10.37
CA TYR A 257 -9.16 -25.22 -11.13
C TYR A 257 -7.95 -24.65 -10.37
N ASN A 258 -6.90 -24.33 -11.09
CA ASN A 258 -5.62 -23.88 -10.50
C ASN A 258 -5.61 -22.43 -10.00
N TRP A 259 -6.61 -21.63 -10.30
CA TRP A 259 -6.72 -20.23 -9.89
C TRP A 259 -5.39 -19.46 -10.06
N PRO A 260 -4.90 -19.25 -11.28
CA PRO A 260 -3.55 -18.75 -11.54
C PRO A 260 -3.32 -17.29 -11.14
N GLY A 261 -4.24 -16.61 -10.51
CA GLY A 261 -4.07 -15.26 -9.99
C GLY A 261 -4.60 -14.14 -10.87
#